data_d96533fb271e6784fb07dfafb204dd39
#
_entry.id   d96533fb271e6784fb07dfafb204dd39
#
_cell.length_a   1.000
_cell.length_b   1.000
_cell.length_c   1.000
_cell.angle_alpha   90.00
_cell.angle_beta   90.00
_cell.angle_gamma   90.00
#
_symmetry.space_group_name_H-M   'P 1'
#
loop_
_entity.id
_entity.type
_entity.pdbx_description
1 polymer ?
#
loop_
_entity_poly.entity_id
_entity_poly.type
_entity_poly.pdbx_seq_one_letter_code
_entity_poly.pdbx_strand_id
1 'polypeptide(L)'
;MATHSNRNKIRRGLALILASTAAVISGSAQSNPSLQTYFRQYIGLNQDQIATIQSGQPFAKNLPSRTPAEVFLWGAVYVHATPESYLKFAHDFDRLRKLPNYLALGVFSDPPRLSDLEGFAFTSDEVQALKNCKPGDCQIQLPEDFIEQNHETINWSAPDADDQVNQLLRKRALEGMLAYQRDGNKALGVYNDKHDPTEVADQFAYMLSYDKALPVYLPDFYRYLLDYPRAKPANVEDKFYWARVKFGLKPTLRVVQMVTLRGNPGDPLAFAVAEKQLYASHYFETALDMSFCVRGDDPKQPGFYLIMAMGSEQNGLTGLKGSIVRHVAVGRSVNNLRDALASIKATLESSQ
;
A
#
# COMPACT_ATOMS: atom_id res chain seq x y z
N MET A 1 -64.59 56.91 -45.07
CA MET A 1 -65.90 56.74 -44.42
C MET A 1 -65.67 56.13 -43.04
N ALA A 2 -66.07 56.95 -42.04
CA ALA A 2 -66.69 56.59 -40.82
C ALA A 2 -66.06 55.51 -39.91
N THR A 3 -65.95 55.60 -38.63
CA THR A 3 -66.18 56.51 -37.54
C THR A 3 -65.76 55.77 -36.25
N HIS A 4 -65.23 56.54 -35.29
CA HIS A 4 -65.36 56.40 -33.84
C HIS A 4 -65.32 55.03 -33.16
N SER A 5 -64.54 54.82 -32.09
CA SER A 5 -64.90 55.34 -30.76
C SER A 5 -63.86 54.94 -29.67
N ASN A 6 -63.61 55.93 -28.91
CA ASN A 6 -62.79 55.95 -27.67
C ASN A 6 -63.44 55.12 -26.54
N ARG A 7 -62.62 54.36 -25.77
CA ARG A 7 -62.93 54.09 -24.34
C ARG A 7 -61.69 53.64 -23.58
N ASN A 8 -61.27 54.48 -22.71
CA ASN A 8 -60.40 54.27 -21.55
C ASN A 8 -60.81 53.07 -20.72
N LYS A 9 -59.84 52.13 -20.43
CA LYS A 9 -59.89 51.27 -19.26
C LYS A 9 -58.57 51.23 -18.57
N ILE A 10 -58.55 51.81 -17.40
CA ILE A 10 -57.55 51.72 -16.33
C ILE A 10 -57.34 50.26 -16.00
N ARG A 11 -56.13 49.75 -16.20
CA ARG A 11 -55.70 48.45 -15.66
C ARG A 11 -54.70 48.69 -14.55
N ARG A 12 -55.15 48.40 -13.33
CA ARG A 12 -54.34 48.31 -12.12
C ARG A 12 -53.19 47.23 -12.34
N GLY A 13 -51.99 47.67 -12.23
CA GLY A 13 -50.83 46.75 -12.22
C GLY A 13 -50.78 46.00 -10.90
N LEU A 14 -50.85 44.67 -10.98
CA LEU A 14 -50.49 43.77 -9.89
C LEU A 14 -49.02 43.48 -10.02
N ALA A 15 -48.22 44.03 -9.13
CA ALA A 15 -46.80 43.67 -9.00
C ALA A 15 -46.72 42.30 -8.30
N LEU A 16 -46.37 41.26 -9.07
CA LEU A 16 -45.95 39.95 -8.52
C LEU A 16 -44.54 40.11 -8.00
N ILE A 17 -44.39 40.12 -6.68
CA ILE A 17 -43.09 39.92 -6.01
C ILE A 17 -42.79 38.44 -6.05
N LEU A 18 -41.90 38.02 -6.95
CA LEU A 18 -41.26 36.70 -6.91
C LEU A 18 -40.22 36.69 -5.77
N ALA A 19 -40.65 36.16 -4.62
CA ALA A 19 -39.73 35.80 -3.55
C ALA A 19 -38.92 34.56 -4.00
N SER A 20 -37.68 34.79 -4.46
CA SER A 20 -36.70 33.73 -4.70
C SER A 20 -36.27 33.18 -3.36
N THR A 21 -36.85 32.10 -2.89
CA THR A 21 -36.29 31.28 -1.81
C THR A 21 -35.06 30.56 -2.34
N ALA A 22 -33.86 31.14 -2.11
CA ALA A 22 -32.64 30.44 -2.21
C ALA A 22 -32.62 29.31 -1.17
N ALA A 23 -32.89 28.07 -1.61
CA ALA A 23 -32.66 26.90 -0.78
C ALA A 23 -31.14 26.80 -0.59
N VAL A 24 -30.66 27.21 0.58
CA VAL A 24 -29.34 26.90 1.06
C VAL A 24 -29.31 25.38 1.25
N ILE A 25 -28.78 24.66 0.26
CA ILE A 25 -28.42 23.26 0.42
C ILE A 25 -27.25 23.27 1.39
N SER A 26 -27.55 23.18 2.68
CA SER A 26 -26.57 22.84 3.70
C SER A 26 -26.10 21.41 3.38
N GLY A 27 -25.04 21.30 2.60
CA GLY A 27 -24.31 20.06 2.48
C GLY A 27 -23.86 19.67 3.88
N SER A 28 -24.53 18.69 4.48
CA SER A 28 -24.04 18.05 5.69
C SER A 28 -22.67 17.48 5.35
N ALA A 29 -21.61 18.14 5.83
CA ALA A 29 -20.30 17.57 5.86
C ALA A 29 -20.45 16.23 6.60
N GLN A 30 -20.32 15.14 5.87
CA GLN A 30 -20.40 13.80 6.43
C GLN A 30 -19.20 13.68 7.36
N SER A 31 -19.40 13.82 8.67
CA SER A 31 -18.34 13.67 9.66
C SER A 31 -17.79 12.25 9.54
N ASN A 32 -16.50 12.12 9.31
CA ASN A 32 -15.84 10.81 9.31
C ASN A 32 -16.19 10.06 10.61
N PRO A 33 -16.56 8.76 10.52
CA PRO A 33 -16.85 7.97 11.71
C PRO A 33 -15.68 8.01 12.70
N SER A 34 -15.95 7.93 13.99
CA SER A 34 -14.91 8.01 15.03
C SER A 34 -13.95 6.83 14.96
N LEU A 35 -12.74 6.98 15.55
CA LEU A 35 -11.76 5.90 15.69
C LEU A 35 -12.34 4.69 16.45
N GLN A 36 -13.21 4.91 17.42
CA GLN A 36 -13.91 3.83 18.12
C GLN A 36 -14.86 3.07 17.20
N THR A 37 -15.55 3.76 16.29
CA THR A 37 -16.39 3.14 15.25
C THR A 37 -15.53 2.26 14.35
N TYR A 38 -14.38 2.75 13.93
CA TYR A 38 -13.41 1.97 13.15
C TYR A 38 -13.00 0.69 13.89
N PHE A 39 -12.54 0.79 15.13
CA PHE A 39 -12.11 -0.37 15.91
C PHE A 39 -13.22 -1.41 16.09
N ARG A 40 -14.45 -0.97 16.37
CA ARG A 40 -15.57 -1.89 16.63
C ARG A 40 -16.19 -2.46 15.38
N GLN A 41 -16.50 -1.63 14.39
CA GLN A 41 -17.31 -2.04 13.24
C GLN A 41 -16.47 -2.65 12.12
N TYR A 42 -15.26 -2.12 11.86
CA TYR A 42 -14.42 -2.60 10.77
C TYR A 42 -13.42 -3.66 11.21
N ILE A 43 -12.86 -3.51 12.41
CA ILE A 43 -11.85 -4.44 12.92
C ILE A 43 -12.46 -5.51 13.84
N GLY A 44 -13.64 -5.23 14.43
CA GLY A 44 -14.33 -6.15 15.32
C GLY A 44 -13.61 -6.31 16.66
N LEU A 45 -13.12 -5.19 17.25
CA LEU A 45 -12.51 -5.22 18.58
C LEU A 45 -13.58 -5.12 19.67
N ASN A 46 -13.37 -5.86 20.75
CA ASN A 46 -14.11 -5.70 21.99
C ASN A 46 -13.52 -4.57 22.87
N GLN A 47 -14.21 -4.24 23.99
CA GLN A 47 -13.80 -3.15 24.88
C GLN A 47 -12.42 -3.37 25.50
N ASP A 48 -12.10 -4.60 25.90
CA ASP A 48 -10.82 -4.92 26.56
C ASP A 48 -9.64 -4.78 25.59
N GLN A 49 -9.83 -5.17 24.33
CA GLN A 49 -8.82 -5.00 23.28
C GLN A 49 -8.58 -3.51 22.98
N ILE A 50 -9.64 -2.72 22.94
CA ILE A 50 -9.52 -1.26 22.76
C ILE A 50 -8.80 -0.64 23.96
N ALA A 51 -9.16 -1.02 25.20
CA ALA A 51 -8.48 -0.56 26.41
C ALA A 51 -7.00 -0.95 26.44
N THR A 52 -6.65 -2.16 25.97
CA THR A 52 -5.27 -2.60 25.80
C THR A 52 -4.48 -1.65 24.90
N ILE A 53 -5.03 -1.30 23.73
CA ILE A 53 -4.38 -0.36 22.80
C ILE A 53 -4.24 1.02 23.46
N GLN A 54 -5.30 1.53 24.09
CA GLN A 54 -5.33 2.83 24.75
C GLN A 54 -4.33 2.94 25.91
N SER A 55 -4.06 1.83 26.61
CA SER A 55 -3.05 1.78 27.67
C SER A 55 -1.61 1.76 27.13
N GLY A 56 -1.42 1.81 25.81
CA GLY A 56 -0.12 1.76 25.17
C GLY A 56 0.47 0.34 25.05
N GLN A 57 -0.35 -0.69 25.26
CA GLN A 57 0.05 -2.07 24.99
C GLN A 57 -0.25 -2.41 23.51
N PRO A 58 0.70 -2.97 22.75
CA PRO A 58 0.47 -3.35 21.37
C PRO A 58 -0.50 -4.52 21.27
N PHE A 59 -1.47 -4.39 20.40
CA PHE A 59 -2.43 -5.44 20.06
C PHE A 59 -2.33 -5.76 18.56
N ALA A 60 -2.31 -7.05 18.21
CA ALA A 60 -2.33 -7.51 16.83
C ALA A 60 -3.21 -8.74 16.66
N LYS A 61 -3.82 -8.89 15.50
CA LYS A 61 -4.65 -10.04 15.12
C LYS A 61 -4.59 -10.28 13.61
N ASN A 62 -4.91 -11.48 13.17
CA ASN A 62 -5.28 -11.72 11.78
C ASN A 62 -6.74 -11.34 11.56
N LEU A 63 -7.02 -10.81 10.37
CA LEU A 63 -8.38 -10.61 9.89
C LEU A 63 -8.82 -11.82 9.04
N PRO A 64 -10.13 -12.07 8.88
CA PRO A 64 -10.63 -13.09 7.98
C PRO A 64 -10.08 -12.88 6.58
N SER A 65 -9.87 -13.95 5.82
CA SER A 65 -9.46 -13.92 4.41
C SER A 65 -10.53 -14.59 3.54
N ARG A 66 -10.63 -14.19 2.28
CA ARG A 66 -11.57 -14.77 1.31
C ARG A 66 -11.07 -16.09 0.75
N THR A 67 -9.74 -16.18 0.60
CA THR A 67 -9.05 -17.36 0.08
C THR A 67 -7.91 -17.79 1.00
N PRO A 68 -7.46 -19.05 0.95
CA PRO A 68 -6.29 -19.48 1.72
C PRO A 68 -4.98 -18.80 1.33
N ALA A 69 -4.88 -18.23 0.12
CA ALA A 69 -3.70 -17.51 -0.34
C ALA A 69 -3.55 -16.13 0.30
N GLU A 70 -4.67 -15.53 0.72
CA GLU A 70 -4.67 -14.21 1.36
C GLU A 70 -4.28 -14.27 2.84
N VAL A 71 -3.48 -13.33 3.26
CA VAL A 71 -3.15 -13.06 4.66
C VAL A 71 -3.40 -11.60 4.96
N PHE A 72 -4.30 -11.32 5.92
CA PHE A 72 -4.59 -9.97 6.38
C PHE A 72 -4.26 -9.87 7.88
N LEU A 73 -3.38 -8.95 8.22
CA LEU A 73 -2.98 -8.67 9.59
C LEU A 73 -3.37 -7.25 9.95
N TRP A 74 -3.73 -7.08 11.19
CA TRP A 74 -4.02 -5.77 11.75
C TRP A 74 -3.45 -5.66 13.15
N GLY A 75 -2.92 -4.48 13.47
CA GLY A 75 -2.47 -4.19 14.82
C GLY A 75 -2.47 -2.70 15.12
N ALA A 76 -2.49 -2.34 16.39
CA ALA A 76 -2.43 -0.97 16.86
C ALA A 76 -1.77 -0.84 18.22
N VAL A 77 -1.24 0.36 18.50
CA VAL A 77 -0.69 0.75 19.80
C VAL A 77 -0.83 2.26 19.98
N TYR A 78 -1.10 2.72 21.19
CA TYR A 78 -0.98 4.14 21.54
C TYR A 78 0.48 4.49 21.84
N VAL A 79 0.98 5.57 21.22
CA VAL A 79 2.37 6.01 21.31
C VAL A 79 2.39 7.44 21.88
N HIS A 80 3.14 7.63 22.97
CA HIS A 80 3.37 8.93 23.60
C HIS A 80 4.51 9.67 22.88
N ALA A 81 4.28 10.03 21.62
CA ALA A 81 5.22 10.77 20.79
C ALA A 81 4.44 11.61 19.77
N THR A 82 5.15 12.44 18.99
CA THR A 82 4.52 13.19 17.90
C THR A 82 4.34 12.31 16.67
N PRO A 83 3.26 12.45 15.90
CA PRO A 83 3.10 11.73 14.63
C PRO A 83 4.28 11.95 13.67
N GLU A 84 4.88 13.13 13.69
CA GLU A 84 6.03 13.52 12.86
C GLU A 84 7.26 12.64 13.14
N SER A 85 7.43 12.18 14.38
CA SER A 85 8.50 11.23 14.74
C SER A 85 8.35 9.90 14.03
N TYR A 86 7.10 9.40 13.91
CA TYR A 86 6.83 8.20 13.15
C TYR A 86 7.06 8.40 11.65
N LEU A 87 6.63 9.53 11.08
CA LEU A 87 6.87 9.81 9.67
C LEU A 87 8.37 9.82 9.35
N LYS A 88 9.17 10.46 10.20
CA LYS A 88 10.63 10.44 10.09
C LYS A 88 11.18 9.02 10.18
N PHE A 89 10.69 8.23 11.13
CA PHE A 89 11.07 6.84 11.31
C PHE A 89 10.72 5.97 10.07
N ALA A 90 9.52 6.13 9.49
CA ALA A 90 9.08 5.37 8.32
C ALA A 90 9.91 5.70 7.05
N HIS A 91 10.36 6.96 6.93
CA HIS A 91 11.17 7.41 5.80
C HIS A 91 12.69 7.25 6.00
N ASP A 92 13.13 6.66 7.10
CA ASP A 92 14.55 6.46 7.41
C ASP A 92 15.07 5.17 6.73
N PHE A 93 15.41 5.28 5.44
CA PHE A 93 15.99 4.18 4.67
C PHE A 93 17.37 3.76 5.18
N ASP A 94 18.14 4.67 5.81
CA ASP A 94 19.46 4.33 6.38
C ASP A 94 19.31 3.45 7.63
N ARG A 95 18.25 3.67 8.41
CA ARG A 95 17.87 2.76 9.49
C ARG A 95 17.47 1.40 8.95
N LEU A 96 16.64 1.35 7.88
CA LEU A 96 16.23 0.09 7.27
C LEU A 96 17.42 -0.72 6.76
N ARG A 97 18.42 -0.09 6.13
CA ARG A 97 19.67 -0.75 5.68
C ARG A 97 20.45 -1.43 6.80
N LYS A 98 20.30 -0.95 8.05
CA LYS A 98 20.99 -1.52 9.22
C LYS A 98 20.25 -2.68 9.86
N LEU A 99 19.02 -2.96 9.46
CA LEU A 99 18.26 -4.10 9.98
C LEU A 99 18.80 -5.42 9.43
N PRO A 100 18.95 -6.47 10.26
CA PRO A 100 19.61 -7.72 9.85
C PRO A 100 18.84 -8.52 8.78
N ASN A 101 17.56 -8.21 8.59
CA ASN A 101 16.73 -8.82 7.56
C ASN A 101 16.79 -8.07 6.21
N TYR A 102 17.34 -6.85 6.16
CA TYR A 102 17.60 -6.12 4.91
C TYR A 102 19.01 -6.39 4.42
N LEU A 103 19.15 -7.20 3.38
CA LEU A 103 20.44 -7.58 2.81
C LEU A 103 20.99 -6.52 1.86
N ALA A 104 20.10 -5.79 1.19
CA ALA A 104 20.38 -4.65 0.34
C ALA A 104 19.16 -3.75 0.24
N LEU A 105 19.35 -2.46 0.01
CA LEU A 105 18.29 -1.48 -0.23
C LEU A 105 18.83 -0.31 -1.05
N GLY A 106 18.10 0.06 -2.11
CA GLY A 106 18.33 1.26 -2.90
C GLY A 106 17.06 2.08 -3.03
N VAL A 107 17.19 3.39 -3.13
CA VAL A 107 16.09 4.34 -3.33
C VAL A 107 16.20 4.88 -4.75
N PHE A 108 15.08 4.91 -5.48
CA PHE A 108 15.06 5.49 -6.82
C PHE A 108 15.10 7.02 -6.76
N SER A 109 15.88 7.60 -7.65
CA SER A 109 15.85 9.05 -7.92
C SER A 109 14.59 9.43 -8.70
N ASP A 110 14.32 10.73 -8.81
CA ASP A 110 13.26 11.25 -9.67
C ASP A 110 13.90 12.18 -10.73
N PRO A 111 13.90 11.79 -12.02
CA PRO A 111 13.45 10.50 -12.59
C PRO A 111 14.40 9.32 -12.22
N PRO A 112 13.89 8.06 -12.22
CA PRO A 112 14.69 6.86 -11.96
C PRO A 112 15.84 6.69 -12.95
N ARG A 113 16.98 6.16 -12.46
CA ARG A 113 18.22 5.95 -13.23
C ARG A 113 18.77 4.54 -13.00
N LEU A 114 19.55 4.06 -13.93
CA LEU A 114 20.20 2.74 -13.82
C LEU A 114 21.14 2.65 -12.59
N SER A 115 21.77 3.78 -12.20
CA SER A 115 22.59 3.87 -11.00
C SER A 115 21.82 3.61 -9.70
N ASP A 116 20.51 3.84 -9.65
CA ASP A 116 19.67 3.59 -8.47
C ASP A 116 19.52 2.09 -8.20
N LEU A 117 19.83 1.26 -9.21
CA LEU A 117 19.75 -0.20 -9.18
C LEU A 117 21.11 -0.87 -8.93
N GLU A 118 22.09 -0.14 -8.43
CA GLU A 118 23.34 -0.73 -7.98
C GLU A 118 23.05 -1.68 -6.81
N GLY A 119 23.47 -2.96 -6.96
CA GLY A 119 23.16 -4.04 -6.01
C GLY A 119 21.77 -4.67 -6.17
N PHE A 120 20.93 -4.20 -7.10
CA PHE A 120 19.72 -4.91 -7.51
C PHE A 120 20.11 -6.09 -8.38
N ALA A 121 20.15 -7.29 -7.78
CA ALA A 121 20.70 -8.46 -8.44
C ALA A 121 20.07 -9.75 -7.92
N PHE A 122 19.94 -10.76 -8.74
CA PHE A 122 19.73 -12.14 -8.33
C PHE A 122 21.03 -12.72 -7.75
N THR A 123 20.88 -13.65 -6.81
CA THR A 123 22.00 -14.49 -6.34
C THR A 123 22.39 -15.50 -7.41
N SER A 124 23.61 -16.08 -7.31
CA SER A 124 24.01 -17.15 -8.23
C SER A 124 23.04 -18.34 -8.23
N ASP A 125 22.47 -18.69 -7.08
CA ASP A 125 21.45 -19.76 -7.01
C ASP A 125 20.18 -19.38 -7.80
N GLU A 126 19.72 -18.12 -7.71
CA GLU A 126 18.59 -17.62 -8.49
C GLU A 126 18.92 -17.57 -9.99
N VAL A 127 20.14 -17.16 -10.37
CA VAL A 127 20.58 -17.19 -11.75
C VAL A 127 20.63 -18.64 -12.29
N GLN A 128 21.13 -19.59 -11.51
CA GLN A 128 21.10 -21.00 -11.91
C GLN A 128 19.66 -21.56 -12.02
N ALA A 129 18.75 -21.12 -11.12
CA ALA A 129 17.35 -21.47 -11.26
C ALA A 129 16.74 -20.90 -12.55
N LEU A 130 17.06 -19.63 -12.88
CA LEU A 130 16.57 -18.95 -14.09
C LEU A 130 17.01 -19.64 -15.39
N LYS A 131 18.21 -20.23 -15.42
CA LYS A 131 18.69 -21.01 -16.56
C LYS A 131 17.74 -22.14 -16.97
N ASN A 132 17.00 -22.69 -16.03
CA ASN A 132 16.08 -23.82 -16.25
C ASN A 132 14.60 -23.37 -16.26
N CYS A 133 14.33 -22.09 -16.06
CA CYS A 133 12.97 -21.56 -16.05
C CYS A 133 12.31 -21.68 -17.43
N LYS A 134 11.00 -21.94 -17.41
CA LYS A 134 10.12 -21.87 -18.58
C LYS A 134 8.84 -21.15 -18.16
N PRO A 135 8.14 -20.49 -19.08
CA PRO A 135 6.78 -20.02 -18.80
C PRO A 135 5.93 -21.14 -18.18
N GLY A 136 5.29 -20.86 -17.06
CA GLY A 136 4.52 -21.82 -16.28
C GLY A 136 5.30 -22.73 -15.33
N ASP A 137 6.64 -22.71 -15.37
CA ASP A 137 7.50 -23.54 -14.50
C ASP A 137 8.81 -22.80 -14.20
N CYS A 138 8.77 -21.90 -13.22
CA CYS A 138 9.93 -21.16 -12.75
C CYS A 138 9.92 -21.03 -11.22
N GLN A 139 11.08 -21.06 -10.59
CA GLN A 139 11.24 -20.88 -9.15
C GLN A 139 11.27 -19.41 -8.71
N ILE A 140 11.32 -18.50 -9.66
CA ILE A 140 11.35 -17.04 -9.48
C ILE A 140 10.11 -16.47 -10.13
N GLN A 141 9.42 -15.55 -9.44
CA GLN A 141 8.28 -14.84 -10.00
C GLN A 141 8.76 -13.86 -11.06
N LEU A 142 8.46 -14.14 -12.31
CA LEU A 142 8.90 -13.36 -13.46
C LEU A 142 7.81 -13.34 -14.54
N PRO A 143 7.77 -12.25 -15.34
CA PRO A 143 6.99 -12.21 -16.58
C PRO A 143 7.58 -13.16 -17.63
N GLU A 144 6.69 -13.68 -18.49
CA GLU A 144 7.08 -14.60 -19.58
C GLU A 144 8.13 -13.99 -20.50
N ASP A 145 7.93 -12.76 -20.95
CA ASP A 145 8.86 -12.05 -21.83
C ASP A 145 10.27 -11.90 -21.23
N PHE A 146 10.37 -11.81 -19.90
CA PHE A 146 11.68 -11.78 -19.24
C PHE A 146 12.33 -13.17 -19.22
N ILE A 147 11.55 -14.23 -19.00
CA ILE A 147 12.04 -15.61 -19.02
C ILE A 147 12.59 -15.93 -20.43
N GLU A 148 11.80 -15.65 -21.48
CA GLU A 148 12.19 -15.88 -22.87
C GLU A 148 13.43 -15.06 -23.26
N GLN A 149 13.44 -13.76 -22.94
CA GLN A 149 14.59 -12.89 -23.24
C GLN A 149 15.90 -13.39 -22.60
N ASN A 150 15.86 -13.93 -21.37
CA ASN A 150 17.05 -14.52 -20.75
C ASN A 150 17.58 -15.70 -21.57
N HIS A 151 16.70 -16.56 -22.08
CA HIS A 151 17.12 -17.70 -22.91
C HIS A 151 17.72 -17.28 -24.24
N GLU A 152 17.19 -16.21 -24.84
CA GLU A 152 17.63 -15.72 -26.15
C GLU A 152 18.95 -14.92 -26.09
N THR A 153 19.16 -14.16 -25.00
CA THR A 153 20.24 -13.16 -24.96
C THR A 153 21.42 -13.55 -24.10
N ILE A 154 21.25 -14.42 -23.10
CA ILE A 154 22.32 -14.80 -22.16
C ILE A 154 23.19 -15.92 -22.72
N ASN A 155 24.51 -15.69 -22.74
CA ASN A 155 25.47 -16.76 -23.02
C ASN A 155 25.71 -17.59 -21.75
N TRP A 156 24.88 -18.59 -21.54
CA TRP A 156 24.89 -19.44 -20.35
C TRP A 156 26.18 -20.27 -20.17
N SER A 157 27.06 -20.30 -21.18
CA SER A 157 28.39 -20.96 -21.13
C SER A 157 29.49 -19.97 -20.80
N ALA A 158 29.22 -18.69 -20.77
CA ALA A 158 30.22 -17.69 -20.43
C ALA A 158 30.48 -17.62 -18.92
N PRO A 159 31.70 -17.32 -18.48
CA PRO A 159 32.04 -17.20 -17.07
C PRO A 159 31.36 -16.03 -16.38
N ASP A 160 30.88 -15.04 -17.14
CA ASP A 160 30.18 -13.84 -16.71
C ASP A 160 28.63 -13.93 -16.89
N ALA A 161 28.07 -15.12 -17.05
CA ALA A 161 26.62 -15.31 -17.25
C ALA A 161 25.78 -14.66 -16.13
N ASP A 162 26.22 -14.76 -14.87
CA ASP A 162 25.56 -14.13 -13.73
C ASP A 162 25.51 -12.60 -13.88
N ASP A 163 26.59 -11.98 -14.37
CA ASP A 163 26.65 -10.54 -14.61
C ASP A 163 25.73 -10.13 -15.78
N GLN A 164 25.69 -10.93 -16.86
CA GLN A 164 24.78 -10.68 -17.99
C GLN A 164 23.33 -10.71 -17.57
N VAL A 165 22.91 -11.71 -16.79
CA VAL A 165 21.55 -11.80 -16.22
C VAL A 165 21.25 -10.59 -15.36
N ASN A 166 22.15 -10.21 -14.46
CA ASN A 166 21.92 -9.09 -13.55
C ASN A 166 21.95 -7.73 -14.24
N GLN A 167 22.67 -7.57 -15.36
CA GLN A 167 22.58 -6.38 -16.20
C GLN A 167 21.22 -6.28 -16.90
N LEU A 168 20.73 -7.40 -17.47
CA LEU A 168 19.41 -7.46 -18.08
C LEU A 168 18.31 -7.19 -17.05
N LEU A 169 18.39 -7.78 -15.86
CA LEU A 169 17.45 -7.56 -14.76
C LEU A 169 17.35 -6.08 -14.37
N ARG A 170 18.49 -5.40 -14.19
CA ARG A 170 18.50 -3.96 -13.87
C ARG A 170 17.90 -3.10 -14.98
N LYS A 171 18.21 -3.42 -16.24
CA LYS A 171 17.63 -2.71 -17.39
C LYS A 171 16.11 -2.85 -17.40
N ARG A 172 15.59 -4.06 -17.27
CA ARG A 172 14.15 -4.35 -17.24
C ARG A 172 13.46 -3.74 -16.01
N ALA A 173 14.12 -3.73 -14.87
CA ALA A 173 13.60 -3.08 -13.67
C ALA A 173 13.46 -1.56 -13.84
N LEU A 174 14.44 -0.90 -14.49
CA LEU A 174 14.35 0.52 -14.83
C LEU A 174 13.23 0.80 -15.82
N GLU A 175 13.13 0.02 -16.89
CA GLU A 175 12.07 0.14 -17.91
C GLU A 175 10.68 -0.03 -17.27
N GLY A 176 10.51 -1.04 -16.41
CA GLY A 176 9.28 -1.29 -15.67
C GLY A 176 8.92 -0.16 -14.71
N MET A 177 9.92 0.41 -14.01
CA MET A 177 9.70 1.56 -13.11
C MET A 177 9.25 2.80 -13.89
N LEU A 178 9.89 3.12 -15.01
CA LEU A 178 9.50 4.25 -15.87
C LEU A 178 8.10 4.05 -16.48
N ALA A 179 7.78 2.81 -16.89
CA ALA A 179 6.46 2.47 -17.37
C ALA A 179 5.40 2.61 -16.25
N TYR A 180 5.71 2.14 -15.03
CA TYR A 180 4.81 2.26 -13.89
C TYR A 180 4.54 3.73 -13.51
N GLN A 181 5.55 4.58 -13.50
CA GLN A 181 5.36 6.01 -13.22
C GLN A 181 4.49 6.71 -14.28
N ARG A 182 4.55 6.26 -15.55
CA ARG A 182 3.77 6.82 -16.64
C ARG A 182 2.35 6.26 -16.71
N ASP A 183 2.21 4.93 -16.62
CA ASP A 183 0.98 4.20 -16.96
C ASP A 183 0.29 3.62 -15.72
N GLY A 184 0.97 3.65 -14.56
CA GLY A 184 0.45 3.21 -13.27
C GLY A 184 0.24 1.70 -13.18
N ASN A 185 -0.84 1.29 -12.51
CA ASN A 185 -1.13 -0.11 -12.24
C ASN A 185 -1.22 -0.98 -13.51
N LYS A 186 -1.54 -0.41 -14.64
CA LYS A 186 -1.58 -1.11 -15.94
C LYS A 186 -0.20 -1.59 -16.40
N ALA A 187 0.88 -1.00 -15.90
CA ALA A 187 2.25 -1.39 -16.19
C ALA A 187 2.79 -2.44 -15.20
N LEU A 188 2.00 -2.84 -14.19
CA LEU A 188 2.35 -3.98 -13.35
C LEU A 188 2.31 -5.25 -14.20
N GLY A 189 3.36 -6.05 -14.11
CA GLY A 189 3.52 -7.22 -14.95
C GLY A 189 2.54 -8.36 -14.64
N VAL A 190 2.65 -9.38 -15.46
CA VAL A 190 1.98 -10.67 -15.26
C VAL A 190 3.04 -11.66 -14.85
N TYR A 191 2.91 -12.27 -13.67
CA TYR A 191 3.77 -13.40 -13.31
C TYR A 191 3.33 -14.65 -14.05
N ASN A 192 4.27 -15.29 -14.73
CA ASN A 192 4.07 -16.54 -15.45
C ASN A 192 5.09 -17.62 -15.02
N ASP A 193 5.38 -17.62 -13.73
CA ASP A 193 6.25 -18.62 -13.09
C ASP A 193 5.50 -19.93 -12.78
N LYS A 194 4.16 -19.93 -12.89
CA LYS A 194 3.30 -21.09 -12.67
C LYS A 194 2.34 -21.30 -13.83
N HIS A 195 1.64 -22.43 -13.80
CA HIS A 195 0.67 -22.82 -14.82
C HIS A 195 -0.43 -21.77 -15.04
N ASP A 196 -0.89 -21.13 -13.96
CA ASP A 196 -1.89 -20.07 -14.01
C ASP A 196 -1.21 -18.72 -13.84
N PRO A 197 -1.17 -17.88 -14.89
CA PRO A 197 -0.58 -16.54 -14.82
C PRO A 197 -1.30 -15.64 -13.82
N THR A 198 -0.55 -14.77 -13.13
CA THR A 198 -1.08 -13.82 -12.16
C THR A 198 -0.96 -12.40 -12.67
N GLU A 199 -2.09 -11.75 -12.97
CA GLU A 199 -2.20 -10.33 -13.28
C GLU A 199 -2.01 -9.51 -11.99
N VAL A 200 -0.82 -8.94 -11.77
CA VAL A 200 -0.50 -8.25 -10.50
C VAL A 200 -1.43 -7.07 -10.23
N ALA A 201 -1.83 -6.33 -11.28
CA ALA A 201 -2.76 -5.21 -11.15
C ALA A 201 -4.14 -5.64 -10.64
N ASP A 202 -4.68 -6.75 -11.17
CA ASP A 202 -5.99 -7.26 -10.79
C ASP A 202 -5.97 -7.84 -9.38
N GLN A 203 -4.90 -8.56 -9.02
CA GLN A 203 -4.70 -9.06 -7.67
C GLN A 203 -4.59 -7.93 -6.65
N PHE A 204 -3.87 -6.86 -6.99
CA PHE A 204 -3.79 -5.69 -6.13
C PHE A 204 -5.16 -5.04 -5.92
N ALA A 205 -5.91 -4.79 -6.98
CA ALA A 205 -7.26 -4.21 -6.91
C ALA A 205 -8.22 -5.12 -6.12
N TYR A 206 -8.15 -6.43 -6.33
CA TYR A 206 -8.92 -7.42 -5.60
C TYR A 206 -8.57 -7.41 -4.10
N MET A 207 -7.28 -7.41 -3.75
CA MET A 207 -6.82 -7.33 -2.36
C MET A 207 -7.27 -6.03 -1.69
N LEU A 208 -7.08 -4.88 -2.35
CA LEU A 208 -7.46 -3.58 -1.79
C LEU A 208 -8.98 -3.46 -1.58
N SER A 209 -9.79 -4.12 -2.41
CA SER A 209 -11.26 -4.16 -2.25
C SER A 209 -11.74 -4.82 -0.97
N TYR A 210 -10.87 -5.56 -0.28
CA TYR A 210 -11.15 -6.16 1.01
C TYR A 210 -11.28 -5.11 2.13
N ASP A 211 -10.48 -4.04 2.08
CA ASP A 211 -10.56 -2.96 3.06
C ASP A 211 -11.82 -2.12 2.84
N LYS A 212 -12.81 -2.31 3.72
CA LYS A 212 -14.08 -1.56 3.67
C LYS A 212 -14.01 -0.22 4.38
N ALA A 213 -12.99 0.00 5.21
CA ALA A 213 -12.80 1.25 5.94
C ALA A 213 -12.10 2.31 5.07
N LEU A 214 -11.07 1.91 4.31
CA LEU A 214 -10.25 2.84 3.55
C LEU A 214 -11.07 3.74 2.59
N PRO A 215 -12.02 3.23 1.79
CA PRO A 215 -12.84 4.08 0.93
C PRO A 215 -13.82 5.00 1.70
N VAL A 216 -14.11 4.69 2.97
CA VAL A 216 -14.99 5.51 3.83
C VAL A 216 -14.21 6.62 4.52
N TYR A 217 -13.04 6.30 5.06
CA TYR A 217 -12.23 7.25 5.83
C TYR A 217 -11.30 8.10 4.96
N LEU A 218 -10.76 7.52 3.89
CA LEU A 218 -9.76 8.13 3.01
C LEU A 218 -10.08 7.86 1.53
N PRO A 219 -11.23 8.34 1.02
CA PRO A 219 -11.71 7.99 -0.33
C PRO A 219 -10.77 8.41 -1.46
N ASP A 220 -10.14 9.58 -1.35
CA ASP A 220 -9.21 10.07 -2.38
C ASP A 220 -7.88 9.31 -2.35
N PHE A 221 -7.40 8.91 -1.18
CA PHE A 221 -6.23 8.07 -1.03
C PHE A 221 -6.46 6.66 -1.57
N TYR A 222 -7.62 6.05 -1.26
CA TYR A 222 -8.06 4.78 -1.81
C TYR A 222 -8.10 4.81 -3.34
N ARG A 223 -8.72 5.86 -3.91
CA ARG A 223 -8.79 6.05 -5.36
C ARG A 223 -7.40 6.22 -5.97
N TYR A 224 -6.53 6.99 -5.33
CA TYR A 224 -5.17 7.17 -5.81
C TYR A 224 -4.36 5.85 -5.84
N LEU A 225 -4.49 5.01 -4.82
CA LEU A 225 -3.83 3.69 -4.81
C LEU A 225 -4.33 2.79 -5.95
N LEU A 226 -5.63 2.86 -6.30
CA LEU A 226 -6.21 2.11 -7.41
C LEU A 226 -5.85 2.67 -8.78
N ASP A 227 -5.86 3.99 -8.93
CA ASP A 227 -5.77 4.68 -10.21
C ASP A 227 -4.41 5.36 -10.45
N TYR A 228 -3.41 5.06 -9.62
CA TYR A 228 -2.06 5.64 -9.76
C TYR A 228 -1.63 5.66 -11.24
N PRO A 229 -1.05 6.76 -11.74
CA PRO A 229 -0.68 8.02 -11.08
C PRO A 229 -1.78 9.10 -11.14
N ARG A 230 -2.98 8.74 -11.58
CA ARG A 230 -4.09 9.68 -11.77
C ARG A 230 -4.68 10.14 -10.43
N ALA A 231 -5.33 11.30 -10.47
CA ALA A 231 -6.05 11.86 -9.32
C ALA A 231 -5.19 11.98 -8.04
N LYS A 232 -3.89 12.28 -8.19
CA LYS A 232 -2.98 12.46 -7.05
C LYS A 232 -3.46 13.61 -6.16
N PRO A 233 -3.79 13.35 -4.89
CA PRO A 233 -4.10 14.42 -3.94
C PRO A 233 -2.89 15.32 -3.71
N ALA A 234 -3.12 16.62 -3.48
CA ALA A 234 -2.04 17.60 -3.33
C ALA A 234 -1.12 17.33 -2.11
N ASN A 235 -1.66 16.65 -1.09
CA ASN A 235 -0.97 16.30 0.14
C ASN A 235 -0.39 14.86 0.13
N VAL A 236 -0.19 14.29 -1.06
CA VAL A 236 0.41 12.95 -1.25
C VAL A 236 1.80 13.08 -1.87
N GLU A 237 2.74 12.35 -1.29
CA GLU A 237 4.11 12.17 -1.76
C GLU A 237 4.35 10.70 -2.10
N ASP A 238 5.04 10.43 -3.22
CA ASP A 238 5.49 9.09 -3.60
C ASP A 238 7.00 9.00 -3.47
N LYS A 239 7.48 7.86 -2.95
CA LYS A 239 8.86 7.42 -3.00
C LYS A 239 8.93 6.00 -3.51
N PHE A 240 10.00 5.67 -4.19
CA PHE A 240 10.21 4.33 -4.70
C PHE A 240 11.52 3.79 -4.17
N TYR A 241 11.50 2.54 -3.76
CA TYR A 241 12.72 1.85 -3.33
C TYR A 241 12.67 0.37 -3.72
N TRP A 242 13.82 -0.24 -3.71
CA TRP A 242 13.93 -1.68 -3.82
C TRP A 242 14.69 -2.22 -2.61
N ALA A 243 14.44 -3.46 -2.26
CA ALA A 243 15.14 -4.11 -1.18
C ALA A 243 15.26 -5.62 -1.44
N ARG A 244 16.36 -6.21 -0.98
CA ARG A 244 16.50 -7.64 -0.79
C ARG A 244 16.31 -7.94 0.67
N VAL A 245 15.24 -8.66 1.00
CA VAL A 245 14.81 -8.91 2.38
C VAL A 245 14.75 -10.41 2.66
N LYS A 246 15.20 -10.81 3.84
CA LYS A 246 15.03 -12.19 4.31
C LYS A 246 13.58 -12.43 4.70
N PHE A 247 12.84 -13.12 3.82
CA PHE A 247 11.54 -13.71 4.12
C PHE A 247 11.68 -15.23 4.04
N GLY A 248 11.25 -15.94 5.08
CA GLY A 248 11.21 -17.40 5.07
C GLY A 248 12.55 -18.05 4.69
N LEU A 249 12.52 -18.96 3.71
CA LEU A 249 13.69 -19.76 3.30
C LEU A 249 14.58 -19.06 2.26
N LYS A 250 14.00 -18.21 1.42
CA LYS A 250 14.72 -17.50 0.35
C LYS A 250 14.68 -15.99 0.60
N PRO A 251 15.80 -15.26 0.43
CA PRO A 251 15.75 -13.81 0.34
C PRO A 251 14.89 -13.39 -0.85
N THR A 252 14.09 -12.37 -0.67
CA THR A 252 13.17 -11.86 -1.69
C THR A 252 13.64 -10.49 -2.16
N LEU A 253 13.88 -10.35 -3.47
CA LEU A 253 14.10 -9.07 -4.12
C LEU A 253 12.75 -8.43 -4.41
N ARG A 254 12.54 -7.20 -3.95
CA ARG A 254 11.25 -6.51 -4.09
C ARG A 254 11.43 -5.07 -4.53
N VAL A 255 10.44 -4.55 -5.27
CA VAL A 255 10.31 -3.14 -5.63
C VAL A 255 9.02 -2.61 -4.99
N VAL A 256 9.10 -1.46 -4.36
CA VAL A 256 8.02 -0.90 -3.54
C VAL A 256 7.78 0.57 -3.88
N GLN A 257 6.51 0.95 -4.01
CA GLN A 257 6.05 2.32 -3.96
C GLN A 257 5.61 2.63 -2.52
N MET A 258 6.21 3.63 -1.91
CA MET A 258 5.78 4.21 -0.64
C MET A 258 4.97 5.47 -0.93
N VAL A 259 3.69 5.46 -0.59
CA VAL A 259 2.75 6.57 -0.77
C VAL A 259 2.45 7.17 0.60
N THR A 260 2.79 8.43 0.80
CA THR A 260 2.55 9.14 2.06
C THR A 260 1.48 10.20 1.88
N LEU A 261 0.38 10.07 2.59
CA LEU A 261 -0.69 11.06 2.71
C LEU A 261 -0.48 11.87 3.99
N ARG A 262 -0.47 13.20 3.90
CA ARG A 262 -0.47 14.09 5.07
C ARG A 262 -1.89 14.59 5.35
N GLY A 263 -2.38 14.39 6.57
CA GLY A 263 -3.63 14.99 7.04
C GLY A 263 -3.52 16.50 7.16
N ASN A 264 -4.65 17.21 7.10
CA ASN A 264 -4.65 18.65 7.31
C ASN A 264 -4.43 18.99 8.81
N PRO A 265 -3.97 20.20 9.11
CA PRO A 265 -3.92 20.65 10.49
C PRO A 265 -5.29 20.57 11.15
N GLY A 266 -5.38 19.87 12.29
CA GLY A 266 -6.63 19.67 13.03
C GLY A 266 -7.42 18.40 12.64
N ASP A 267 -7.09 17.72 11.54
CA ASP A 267 -7.69 16.43 11.23
C ASP A 267 -7.24 15.35 12.25
N PRO A 268 -8.10 14.39 12.60
CA PRO A 268 -7.69 13.25 13.43
C PRO A 268 -6.53 12.47 12.81
N LEU A 269 -6.55 12.24 11.50
CA LEU A 269 -5.43 11.63 10.79
C LEU A 269 -4.29 12.62 10.64
N ALA A 270 -3.12 12.25 11.17
CA ALA A 270 -1.89 13.00 10.90
C ALA A 270 -1.21 12.54 9.61
N PHE A 271 -1.04 11.24 9.46
CA PHE A 271 -0.40 10.61 8.31
C PHE A 271 -1.02 9.26 8.01
N ALA A 272 -1.04 8.91 6.71
CA ALA A 272 -1.14 7.54 6.25
C ALA A 272 0.06 7.25 5.34
N VAL A 273 0.69 6.09 5.52
CA VAL A 273 1.76 5.59 4.66
C VAL A 273 1.34 4.24 4.12
N ALA A 274 1.33 4.08 2.80
CA ALA A 274 1.09 2.82 2.12
C ALA A 274 2.36 2.36 1.40
N GLU A 275 2.81 1.15 1.67
CA GLU A 275 3.89 0.48 0.95
C GLU A 275 3.28 -0.57 0.03
N LYS A 276 3.14 -0.22 -1.23
CA LYS A 276 2.62 -1.07 -2.29
C LYS A 276 3.76 -1.81 -2.97
N GLN A 277 3.70 -3.13 -2.94
CA GLN A 277 4.64 -3.97 -3.65
C GLN A 277 4.36 -3.92 -5.16
N LEU A 278 5.35 -3.55 -5.96
CA LEU A 278 5.28 -3.53 -7.42
C LEU A 278 5.86 -4.82 -8.04
N TYR A 279 6.81 -5.42 -7.35
CA TYR A 279 7.46 -6.66 -7.73
C TYR A 279 7.98 -7.41 -6.50
N ALA A 280 7.94 -8.73 -6.53
CA ALA A 280 8.68 -9.59 -5.61
C ALA A 280 9.17 -10.85 -6.34
N SER A 281 10.41 -11.26 -6.08
CA SER A 281 10.99 -12.44 -6.73
C SER A 281 10.47 -13.77 -6.19
N HIS A 282 9.88 -13.77 -4.98
CA HIS A 282 9.40 -14.97 -4.31
C HIS A 282 8.20 -14.66 -3.40
N TYR A 283 7.37 -15.66 -3.13
CA TYR A 283 6.28 -15.74 -2.14
C TYR A 283 5.06 -14.88 -2.40
N PHE A 284 5.24 -13.59 -2.68
CA PHE A 284 4.16 -12.61 -2.69
C PHE A 284 3.73 -12.28 -4.12
N GLU A 285 2.52 -12.64 -4.50
CA GLU A 285 1.94 -12.19 -5.77
C GLU A 285 1.61 -10.70 -5.71
N THR A 286 1.05 -10.26 -4.59
CA THR A 286 0.88 -8.84 -4.26
C THR A 286 0.98 -8.62 -2.75
N ALA A 287 1.34 -7.42 -2.35
CA ALA A 287 1.33 -6.99 -0.95
C ALA A 287 1.10 -5.49 -0.83
N LEU A 288 0.39 -5.12 0.23
CA LEU A 288 0.16 -3.73 0.63
C LEU A 288 0.25 -3.64 2.15
N ASP A 289 1.21 -2.88 2.64
CA ASP A 289 1.37 -2.57 4.05
C ASP A 289 0.96 -1.11 4.27
N MET A 290 0.03 -0.86 5.18
CA MET A 290 -0.44 0.48 5.50
C MET A 290 -0.20 0.79 6.97
N SER A 291 0.22 2.01 7.26
CA SER A 291 0.29 2.56 8.61
C SER A 291 -0.45 3.89 8.68
N PHE A 292 -1.17 4.09 9.78
CA PHE A 292 -1.95 5.30 10.03
C PHE A 292 -1.57 5.87 11.38
N CYS A 293 -1.28 7.17 11.41
CA CYS A 293 -1.08 7.92 12.64
C CYS A 293 -2.32 8.77 12.91
N VAL A 294 -3.12 8.36 13.88
CA VAL A 294 -4.34 9.06 14.29
C VAL A 294 -4.11 9.73 15.63
N ARG A 295 -4.26 11.06 15.70
CA ARG A 295 -4.03 11.84 16.92
C ARG A 295 -4.93 11.39 18.04
N GLY A 296 -4.41 11.34 19.25
CA GLY A 296 -5.21 11.10 20.45
C GLY A 296 -6.08 12.30 20.79
N ASP A 297 -7.27 12.03 21.32
CA ASP A 297 -8.26 13.08 21.66
C ASP A 297 -8.03 13.67 23.06
N ASP A 298 -7.18 13.06 23.89
CA ASP A 298 -6.94 13.53 25.26
C ASP A 298 -5.78 14.56 25.32
N PRO A 299 -6.08 15.84 25.57
CA PRO A 299 -5.02 16.87 25.67
C PRO A 299 -4.05 16.63 26.86
N LYS A 300 -4.45 15.83 27.85
CA LYS A 300 -3.61 15.47 29.01
C LYS A 300 -2.63 14.33 28.72
N GLN A 301 -2.88 13.59 27.65
CA GLN A 301 -2.03 12.49 27.20
C GLN A 301 -1.70 12.69 25.70
N PRO A 302 -0.82 13.65 25.38
CA PRO A 302 -0.47 13.91 23.99
C PRO A 302 0.20 12.65 23.38
N GLY A 303 -0.25 12.29 22.18
CA GLY A 303 0.24 11.11 21.48
C GLY A 303 -0.65 10.77 20.28
N PHE A 304 -0.44 9.60 19.75
CA PHE A 304 -1.21 9.12 18.60
C PHE A 304 -1.39 7.60 18.64
N TYR A 305 -2.42 7.13 17.96
CA TYR A 305 -2.58 5.72 17.64
C TYR A 305 -1.78 5.40 16.39
N LEU A 306 -0.79 4.51 16.51
CA LEU A 306 -0.17 3.87 15.36
C LEU A 306 -0.99 2.62 15.04
N ILE A 307 -1.60 2.61 13.86
CA ILE A 307 -2.39 1.50 13.33
C ILE A 307 -1.65 0.93 12.13
N MET A 308 -1.46 -0.38 12.09
CA MET A 308 -0.86 -1.07 10.94
C MET A 308 -1.83 -2.10 10.38
N ALA A 309 -2.05 -2.06 9.07
CA ALA A 309 -2.84 -3.02 8.32
C ALA A 309 -1.97 -3.58 7.19
N MET A 310 -1.81 -4.89 7.14
CA MET A 310 -0.96 -5.58 6.18
C MET A 310 -1.79 -6.58 5.41
N GLY A 311 -1.75 -6.51 4.09
CA GLY A 311 -2.42 -7.45 3.20
C GLY A 311 -1.43 -8.05 2.23
N SER A 312 -1.52 -9.36 2.00
CA SER A 312 -0.73 -10.03 0.98
C SER A 312 -1.47 -11.23 0.39
N GLU A 313 -1.19 -11.51 -0.86
CA GLU A 313 -1.51 -12.78 -1.49
C GLU A 313 -0.22 -13.54 -1.71
N GLN A 314 -0.20 -14.79 -1.26
CA GLN A 314 1.02 -15.59 -1.14
C GLN A 314 0.89 -16.92 -1.84
N ASN A 315 1.90 -17.22 -2.62
CA ASN A 315 2.08 -18.54 -3.21
C ASN A 315 2.39 -19.60 -2.14
N GLY A 316 1.87 -20.82 -2.36
CA GLY A 316 2.21 -21.97 -1.52
C GLY A 316 1.43 -22.10 -0.21
N LEU A 317 0.45 -21.23 0.05
CA LEU A 317 -0.45 -21.35 1.22
C LEU A 317 -1.71 -22.19 0.94
N THR A 318 -1.85 -22.74 -0.26
CA THR A 318 -3.01 -23.53 -0.69
C THR A 318 -2.76 -25.04 -0.60
N GLY A 319 -3.83 -25.83 -0.58
CA GLY A 319 -3.76 -27.29 -0.46
C GLY A 319 -3.45 -27.79 0.96
N LEU A 320 -3.37 -29.11 1.14
CA LEU A 320 -3.21 -29.73 2.46
C LEU A 320 -1.90 -29.34 3.18
N LYS A 321 -0.79 -29.34 2.45
CA LYS A 321 0.50 -28.89 3.01
C LYS A 321 0.51 -27.39 3.28
N GLY A 322 -0.09 -26.60 2.38
CA GLY A 322 -0.23 -25.16 2.51
C GLY A 322 -1.05 -24.76 3.73
N SER A 323 -2.10 -25.49 4.09
CA SER A 323 -2.92 -25.20 5.27
C SER A 323 -2.14 -25.26 6.58
N ILE A 324 -1.25 -26.25 6.74
CA ILE A 324 -0.39 -26.36 7.95
C ILE A 324 0.63 -25.21 7.97
N VAL A 325 1.28 -24.95 6.84
CA VAL A 325 2.25 -23.84 6.68
C VAL A 325 1.57 -22.51 6.99
N ARG A 326 0.36 -22.30 6.46
CA ARG A 326 -0.44 -21.10 6.72
C ARG A 326 -0.69 -20.87 8.21
N HIS A 327 -1.17 -21.89 8.94
CA HIS A 327 -1.48 -21.75 10.36
C HIS A 327 -0.26 -21.25 11.16
N VAL A 328 0.90 -21.85 10.92
CA VAL A 328 2.16 -21.47 11.59
C VAL A 328 2.63 -20.09 11.13
N ALA A 329 2.58 -19.82 9.82
CA ALA A 329 3.03 -18.55 9.26
C ALA A 329 2.18 -17.38 9.75
N VAL A 330 0.85 -17.49 9.73
CA VAL A 330 -0.07 -16.44 10.22
C VAL A 330 0.15 -16.16 11.70
N GLY A 331 0.26 -17.21 12.54
CA GLY A 331 0.51 -17.04 13.97
C GLY A 331 1.83 -16.32 14.27
N ARG A 332 2.90 -16.68 13.55
CA ARG A 332 4.19 -15.97 13.65
C ARG A 332 4.09 -14.52 13.17
N SER A 333 3.37 -14.26 12.07
CA SER A 333 3.20 -12.93 11.51
C SER A 333 2.42 -12.01 12.46
N VAL A 334 1.40 -12.50 13.15
CA VAL A 334 0.68 -11.74 14.20
C VAL A 334 1.63 -11.37 15.34
N ASN A 335 2.45 -12.31 15.82
CA ASN A 335 3.43 -12.03 16.88
C ASN A 335 4.48 -11.01 16.40
N ASN A 336 5.02 -11.19 15.19
CA ASN A 336 5.97 -10.26 14.60
C ASN A 336 5.41 -8.84 14.47
N LEU A 337 4.13 -8.70 14.07
CA LEU A 337 3.47 -7.39 13.99
C LEU A 337 3.35 -6.75 15.37
N ARG A 338 2.96 -7.52 16.39
CA ARG A 338 2.87 -7.03 17.78
C ARG A 338 4.25 -6.58 18.29
N ASP A 339 5.29 -7.37 18.04
CA ASP A 339 6.65 -7.06 18.46
C ASP A 339 7.22 -5.85 17.72
N ALA A 340 6.90 -5.70 16.42
CA ALA A 340 7.23 -4.53 15.63
C ALA A 340 6.57 -3.25 16.20
N LEU A 341 5.28 -3.30 16.52
CA LEU A 341 4.57 -2.18 17.14
C LEU A 341 5.20 -1.80 18.49
N ALA A 342 5.58 -2.79 19.33
CA ALA A 342 6.28 -2.56 20.59
C ALA A 342 7.64 -1.88 20.37
N SER A 343 8.43 -2.37 19.42
CA SER A 343 9.76 -1.84 19.09
C SER A 343 9.69 -0.41 18.53
N ILE A 344 8.75 -0.15 17.61
CA ILE A 344 8.51 1.18 17.05
C ILE A 344 8.14 2.15 18.18
N LYS A 345 7.16 1.80 19.02
CA LYS A 345 6.75 2.60 20.18
C LYS A 345 7.96 2.94 21.07
N ALA A 346 8.72 1.93 21.49
CA ALA A 346 9.89 2.14 22.35
C ALA A 346 10.93 3.08 21.70
N THR A 347 11.17 2.93 20.40
CA THR A 347 12.10 3.80 19.67
C THR A 347 11.61 5.25 19.62
N LEU A 348 10.33 5.48 19.34
CA LEU A 348 9.77 6.81 19.21
C LEU A 348 9.68 7.54 20.55
N GLU A 349 9.34 6.82 21.63
CA GLU A 349 9.25 7.39 22.98
C GLU A 349 10.62 7.66 23.63
N SER A 350 11.67 6.91 23.22
CA SER A 350 13.04 7.16 23.69
C SER A 350 13.76 8.31 22.95
N SER A 351 13.20 8.77 21.84
CA SER A 351 13.81 9.81 20.99
C SER A 351 13.30 11.22 21.31
N GLN A 352 12.50 11.37 22.36
CA GLN A 352 12.04 12.65 22.91
C GLN A 352 13.01 13.13 24.01
#